data_e5d2a254b6893c1b2ea5e834128d8050
#
_entry.id   e5d2a254b6893c1b2ea5e834128d8050
#
_cell.length_a   1.000
_cell.length_b   1.000
_cell.length_c   1.000
_cell.angle_alpha   90.00
_cell.angle_beta   90.00
_cell.angle_gamma   90.00
#
_symmetry.space_group_name_H-M   'P 1'
#
loop_
_entity.id
_entity.type
_entity.pdbx_description
1 polymer ?
#
loop_
_entity_poly.entity_id
_entity_poly.type
_entity_poly.pdbx_seq_one_letter_code
_entity_poly.pdbx_strand_id
1 'polypeptide(L)'
;MKSRTDQLDFDFSRPIDFQRNICSEIIDDCISELFKEDKNSLFNKHLKILILELYYCWIESDMQFLTVSMSKRGYNSKSRYNPNNISSYLIKVVKLLVKNNLINFHAGFYDHRTKKSRLTRIKSSKMLINQFEKIKLPSTQNINHRKKEYLLLYNKGKLCEYKDSYDTQEIRVILENYNKIVSKTLFDVPNLKRNILVRGDNKKIIISPFSSVFYKKEIEKIDKGLIGGCWWNKIDLHLFLNIKKKLTINNQKTSYIDLTKYFASYLSMISNSNVSIQQRSFSGVLDYDQLCYLIMKGFRSQTSKSFLNSVYKERKKFSLQSFTLSEIREAINNHIMANQKLQNFLYKGKDIGWNFVVSKIFFKLVSEITKIKVPVFLVRDKIYFPTDRESIILEKLEKIIFYELNLNNFKLHAEKASDFNFEKKGFFGRLVKSDIDFSQRYLDNKKLFGLE
;
A
#
# COMPACT_ATOMS: atom_id res chain seq x y z
N MET A 1 7.54 -28.98 -24.69
CA MET A 1 6.35 -28.70 -23.83
C MET A 1 6.56 -27.36 -23.16
N LYS A 2 5.83 -26.31 -23.56
CA LYS A 2 5.82 -25.05 -22.81
C LYS A 2 5.26 -25.36 -21.43
N SER A 3 5.95 -24.94 -20.38
CA SER A 3 5.49 -25.19 -19.02
C SER A 3 4.09 -24.55 -18.85
N ARG A 4 3.20 -25.20 -18.12
CA ARG A 4 1.85 -24.65 -17.78
C ARG A 4 1.90 -23.23 -17.19
N THR A 5 3.09 -22.74 -16.88
CA THR A 5 3.37 -21.44 -16.28
C THR A 5 3.42 -20.30 -17.28
N ASP A 6 3.57 -20.57 -18.58
CA ASP A 6 3.89 -19.52 -19.58
C ASP A 6 2.66 -18.95 -20.31
N GLN A 7 1.46 -19.51 -20.05
CA GLN A 7 0.26 -19.14 -20.82
C GLN A 7 -0.63 -18.05 -20.19
N LEU A 8 -0.46 -17.77 -18.86
CA LEU A 8 -1.31 -16.82 -18.14
C LEU A 8 -0.48 -15.97 -17.19
N ASP A 9 -0.70 -14.67 -17.24
CA ASP A 9 -0.06 -13.70 -16.36
C ASP A 9 -0.73 -13.74 -14.97
N PHE A 10 -0.28 -14.69 -14.12
CA PHE A 10 -0.80 -14.85 -12.77
C PHE A 10 -0.26 -13.83 -11.76
N ASP A 11 0.57 -12.90 -12.18
CA ASP A 11 1.07 -11.83 -11.30
C ASP A 11 -0.07 -10.89 -10.86
N PHE A 12 -1.13 -10.80 -11.67
CA PHE A 12 -2.36 -10.08 -11.34
C PHE A 12 -3.32 -10.92 -10.49
N SER A 13 -2.88 -11.32 -9.34
CA SER A 13 -3.75 -12.08 -8.44
C SER A 13 -3.71 -11.53 -7.02
N ARG A 14 -4.86 -11.53 -6.36
CA ARG A 14 -5.00 -11.16 -4.96
C ARG A 14 -5.72 -12.23 -4.14
N PRO A 15 -5.46 -12.33 -2.84
CA PRO A 15 -6.22 -13.22 -1.96
C PRO A 15 -7.64 -12.69 -1.75
N ILE A 16 -8.53 -13.58 -1.31
CA ILE A 16 -9.87 -13.20 -0.83
C ILE A 16 -9.73 -12.32 0.41
N ASP A 17 -10.50 -11.24 0.46
CA ASP A 17 -10.65 -10.40 1.65
C ASP A 17 -11.84 -10.92 2.49
N PHE A 18 -11.57 -11.76 3.47
CA PHE A 18 -12.60 -12.32 4.35
C PHE A 18 -13.27 -11.29 5.27
N GLN A 19 -12.80 -10.05 5.28
CA GLN A 19 -13.34 -8.98 6.12
C GLN A 19 -14.36 -8.11 5.38
N ARG A 20 -14.63 -8.40 4.12
CA ARG A 20 -15.57 -7.61 3.33
C ARG A 20 -17.00 -7.72 3.86
N ASN A 21 -17.75 -6.62 3.79
CA ASN A 21 -19.15 -6.65 4.20
C ASN A 21 -19.99 -7.47 3.23
N ILE A 22 -20.58 -8.56 3.71
CA ILE A 22 -21.43 -9.46 2.93
C ILE A 22 -22.93 -9.12 3.05
N CYS A 23 -23.29 -8.07 3.76
CA CYS A 23 -24.68 -7.59 3.89
C CYS A 23 -25.02 -6.57 2.79
N SER A 24 -24.63 -6.83 1.54
CA SER A 24 -24.89 -5.97 0.40
C SER A 24 -26.12 -6.48 -0.35
N GLU A 25 -27.19 -5.70 -0.41
CA GLU A 25 -28.41 -5.98 -1.19
C GLU A 25 -28.10 -6.28 -2.65
N ILE A 26 -27.14 -5.56 -3.24
CA ILE A 26 -26.70 -5.74 -4.62
C ILE A 26 -26.26 -7.17 -4.91
N ILE A 27 -25.58 -7.79 -3.96
CA ILE A 27 -25.12 -9.19 -4.11
C ILE A 27 -26.26 -10.16 -3.92
N ASP A 28 -27.24 -9.82 -3.10
CA ASP A 28 -28.43 -10.65 -2.88
C ASP A 28 -29.27 -10.76 -4.13
N ASP A 29 -29.45 -9.68 -4.87
CA ASP A 29 -30.12 -9.67 -6.17
C ASP A 29 -29.37 -10.56 -7.20
N CYS A 30 -28.05 -10.39 -7.31
CA CYS A 30 -27.22 -11.22 -8.19
C CYS A 30 -27.30 -12.72 -7.84
N ILE A 31 -27.32 -13.04 -6.54
CA ILE A 31 -27.40 -14.43 -6.06
C ILE A 31 -28.77 -15.04 -6.33
N SER A 32 -29.85 -14.27 -6.12
CA SER A 32 -31.22 -14.74 -6.35
C SER A 32 -31.48 -15.04 -7.83
N GLU A 33 -30.91 -14.26 -8.74
CA GLU A 33 -30.97 -14.55 -10.18
C GLU A 33 -30.19 -15.81 -10.60
N LEU A 34 -29.04 -16.06 -9.95
CA LEU A 34 -28.15 -17.17 -10.31
C LEU A 34 -28.53 -18.50 -9.64
N PHE A 35 -29.13 -18.44 -8.45
CA PHE A 35 -29.43 -19.59 -7.61
C PHE A 35 -30.84 -19.51 -7.05
N LYS A 36 -31.78 -20.14 -7.76
CA LYS A 36 -33.22 -20.12 -7.43
C LYS A 36 -33.61 -20.92 -6.19
N GLU A 37 -32.71 -21.73 -5.63
CA GLU A 37 -32.99 -22.56 -4.47
C GLU A 37 -32.53 -21.90 -3.18
N ASP A 38 -33.39 -21.98 -2.16
CA ASP A 38 -33.08 -21.50 -0.81
C ASP A 38 -32.05 -22.44 -0.16
N LYS A 39 -30.79 -22.05 -0.22
CA LYS A 39 -29.71 -22.82 0.38
C LYS A 39 -29.45 -22.34 1.79
N ASN A 40 -28.95 -23.22 2.65
CA ASN A 40 -28.72 -22.91 4.05
C ASN A 40 -27.85 -21.67 4.25
N SER A 41 -27.96 -21.03 5.41
CA SER A 41 -27.26 -19.78 5.75
C SER A 41 -25.74 -19.90 5.61
N LEU A 42 -25.18 -21.09 5.84
CA LEU A 42 -23.76 -21.36 5.68
C LEU A 42 -23.34 -21.29 4.21
N PHE A 43 -24.12 -21.87 3.31
CA PHE A 43 -23.87 -21.80 1.87
C PHE A 43 -23.93 -20.35 1.38
N ASN A 44 -25.04 -19.64 1.70
CA ASN A 44 -25.26 -18.27 1.28
C ASN A 44 -24.14 -17.32 1.72
N LYS A 45 -23.68 -17.43 2.97
CA LYS A 45 -22.55 -16.65 3.48
C LYS A 45 -21.27 -16.83 2.63
N HIS A 46 -20.91 -18.07 2.32
CA HIS A 46 -19.71 -18.37 1.54
C HIS A 46 -19.86 -17.99 0.07
N LEU A 47 -21.08 -18.09 -0.47
CA LEU A 47 -21.39 -17.65 -1.83
C LEU A 47 -21.30 -16.13 -1.94
N LYS A 48 -21.93 -15.39 -1.00
CA LYS A 48 -21.88 -13.93 -0.96
C LYS A 48 -20.45 -13.38 -0.97
N ILE A 49 -19.59 -13.88 -0.09
CA ILE A 49 -18.21 -13.39 -0.06
C ILE A 49 -17.46 -13.69 -1.36
N LEU A 50 -17.68 -14.85 -1.98
CA LEU A 50 -16.98 -15.23 -3.20
C LEU A 50 -17.46 -14.43 -4.40
N ILE A 51 -18.76 -14.25 -4.59
CA ILE A 51 -19.35 -13.44 -5.66
C ILE A 51 -18.89 -11.97 -5.51
N LEU A 52 -18.95 -11.43 -4.29
CA LEU A 52 -18.52 -10.07 -3.99
C LEU A 52 -17.04 -9.85 -4.33
N GLU A 53 -16.18 -10.78 -3.95
CA GLU A 53 -14.74 -10.69 -4.23
C GLU A 53 -14.44 -10.84 -5.73
N LEU A 54 -15.18 -11.65 -6.46
CA LEU A 54 -15.10 -11.76 -7.93
C LEU A 54 -15.57 -10.47 -8.61
N TYR A 55 -16.64 -9.86 -8.12
CA TYR A 55 -17.12 -8.57 -8.56
C TYR A 55 -16.07 -7.47 -8.42
N TYR A 56 -15.42 -7.40 -7.25
CA TYR A 56 -14.32 -6.45 -7.03
C TYR A 56 -13.10 -6.71 -7.91
N CYS A 57 -12.75 -7.97 -8.15
CA CYS A 57 -11.68 -8.29 -9.08
C CYS A 57 -12.01 -7.77 -10.49
N TRP A 58 -13.25 -7.91 -10.93
CA TRP A 58 -13.70 -7.43 -12.22
C TRP A 58 -13.65 -5.90 -12.34
N ILE A 59 -14.15 -5.17 -11.32
CA ILE A 59 -14.11 -3.69 -11.30
C ILE A 59 -12.65 -3.19 -11.25
N GLU A 60 -11.81 -3.79 -10.41
CA GLU A 60 -10.41 -3.37 -10.28
C GLU A 60 -9.63 -3.59 -11.58
N SER A 61 -9.81 -4.71 -12.22
CA SER A 61 -9.22 -5.03 -13.52
C SER A 61 -9.79 -6.32 -14.10
N ASP A 62 -10.11 -6.30 -15.38
CA ASP A 62 -10.50 -7.48 -16.16
C ASP A 62 -9.41 -8.56 -16.21
N MET A 63 -8.17 -8.23 -15.90
CA MET A 63 -7.03 -9.16 -15.85
C MET A 63 -6.79 -9.77 -14.48
N GLN A 64 -7.46 -9.32 -13.43
CA GLN A 64 -7.21 -9.75 -12.07
C GLN A 64 -7.80 -11.13 -11.76
N PHE A 65 -6.99 -11.97 -11.11
CA PHE A 65 -7.43 -13.25 -10.57
C PHE A 65 -7.62 -13.15 -9.06
N LEU A 66 -8.56 -13.93 -8.55
CA LEU A 66 -8.74 -14.17 -7.13
C LEU A 66 -8.02 -15.47 -6.76
N THR A 67 -7.19 -15.45 -5.70
CA THR A 67 -6.54 -16.66 -5.21
C THR A 67 -7.38 -17.32 -4.14
N VAL A 68 -7.56 -18.64 -4.28
CA VAL A 68 -8.35 -19.44 -3.36
C VAL A 68 -7.52 -20.64 -2.90
N SER A 69 -7.54 -20.90 -1.59
CA SER A 69 -6.98 -22.15 -1.07
C SER A 69 -7.96 -23.31 -1.31
N MET A 70 -7.50 -24.38 -1.95
CA MET A 70 -8.25 -25.62 -2.08
C MET A 70 -7.90 -26.63 -0.98
N SER A 71 -7.11 -26.21 0.02
CA SER A 71 -6.80 -26.98 1.22
C SER A 71 -7.64 -26.51 2.40
N LYS A 72 -8.19 -27.45 3.18
CA LYS A 72 -8.93 -27.14 4.42
C LYS A 72 -8.07 -26.35 5.42
N ARG A 73 -6.74 -26.59 5.45
CA ARG A 73 -5.79 -25.91 6.34
C ARG A 73 -5.63 -24.42 6.01
N GLY A 74 -6.04 -23.97 4.83
CA GLY A 74 -5.98 -22.57 4.42
C GLY A 74 -7.04 -21.66 5.06
N TYR A 75 -7.92 -22.20 5.92
CA TYR A 75 -9.04 -21.47 6.50
C TYR A 75 -9.02 -21.52 8.03
N ASN A 76 -8.92 -20.34 8.65
CA ASN A 76 -9.11 -20.15 10.08
C ASN A 76 -10.38 -19.31 10.30
N SER A 77 -11.52 -19.96 10.57
CA SER A 77 -12.80 -19.27 10.74
C SER A 77 -12.91 -18.47 12.04
N LYS A 78 -12.02 -18.73 13.01
CA LYS A 78 -12.01 -18.05 14.32
C LYS A 78 -11.02 -16.86 14.36
N SER A 79 -10.33 -16.59 13.27
CA SER A 79 -9.37 -15.49 13.21
C SER A 79 -10.05 -14.13 13.27
N ARG A 80 -9.45 -13.17 13.98
CA ARG A 80 -9.88 -11.75 13.96
C ARG A 80 -9.83 -11.12 12.57
N TYR A 81 -9.01 -11.69 11.70
CA TYR A 81 -8.90 -11.29 10.28
C TYR A 81 -9.95 -11.97 9.40
N ASN A 82 -10.88 -12.70 9.99
CA ASN A 82 -11.97 -13.39 9.32
C ASN A 82 -13.32 -13.21 10.07
N PRO A 83 -13.79 -11.97 10.22
CA PRO A 83 -15.01 -11.66 10.99
C PRO A 83 -16.27 -12.29 10.42
N ASN A 84 -16.24 -12.71 9.15
CA ASN A 84 -17.32 -13.42 8.51
C ASN A 84 -17.31 -14.94 8.80
N ASN A 85 -16.35 -15.44 9.56
CA ASN A 85 -16.19 -16.87 9.87
C ASN A 85 -16.20 -17.77 8.62
N ILE A 86 -15.50 -17.32 7.57
CA ILE A 86 -15.38 -18.10 6.33
C ILE A 86 -14.54 -19.35 6.61
N SER A 87 -15.06 -20.48 6.26
CA SER A 87 -14.45 -21.80 6.51
C SER A 87 -14.08 -22.51 5.20
N SER A 88 -13.50 -23.69 5.32
CA SER A 88 -13.22 -24.58 4.17
C SER A 88 -14.47 -24.99 3.37
N TYR A 89 -15.66 -24.66 3.85
CA TYR A 89 -16.90 -24.82 3.08
C TYR A 89 -16.86 -24.02 1.76
N LEU A 90 -16.06 -22.94 1.71
CA LEU A 90 -15.82 -22.16 0.50
C LEU A 90 -15.36 -23.04 -0.68
N ILE A 91 -14.62 -24.11 -0.42
CA ILE A 91 -14.15 -25.05 -1.44
C ILE A 91 -15.36 -25.70 -2.17
N LYS A 92 -16.43 -26.02 -1.43
CA LYS A 92 -17.66 -26.58 -2.04
C LYS A 92 -18.33 -25.55 -2.94
N VAL A 93 -18.38 -24.29 -2.49
CA VAL A 93 -18.95 -23.18 -3.29
C VAL A 93 -18.14 -22.95 -4.56
N VAL A 94 -16.81 -22.91 -4.49
CA VAL A 94 -15.94 -22.81 -5.68
C VAL A 94 -16.24 -23.91 -6.68
N LYS A 95 -16.33 -25.17 -6.23
CA LYS A 95 -16.65 -26.31 -7.09
C LYS A 95 -18.02 -26.18 -7.77
N LEU A 96 -19.01 -25.66 -7.03
CA LEU A 96 -20.33 -25.40 -7.60
C LEU A 96 -20.32 -24.31 -8.68
N LEU A 97 -19.60 -23.21 -8.44
CA LEU A 97 -19.46 -22.14 -9.45
C LEU A 97 -18.74 -22.63 -10.70
N VAL A 98 -17.75 -23.53 -10.57
CA VAL A 98 -17.09 -24.19 -11.71
C VAL A 98 -18.09 -25.05 -12.46
N LYS A 99 -18.89 -25.90 -11.76
CA LYS A 99 -19.90 -26.77 -12.38
C LYS A 99 -20.94 -25.98 -13.18
N ASN A 100 -21.32 -24.81 -12.68
CA ASN A 100 -22.27 -23.92 -13.34
C ASN A 100 -21.63 -22.96 -14.36
N ASN A 101 -20.35 -23.14 -14.71
CA ASN A 101 -19.61 -22.30 -15.67
C ASN A 101 -19.59 -20.79 -15.32
N LEU A 102 -19.76 -20.45 -14.02
CA LEU A 102 -19.77 -19.06 -13.56
C LEU A 102 -18.36 -18.50 -13.34
N ILE A 103 -17.37 -19.38 -13.20
CA ILE A 103 -15.97 -18.98 -13.03
C ILE A 103 -15.01 -19.79 -13.90
N ASN A 104 -13.94 -19.13 -14.34
CA ASN A 104 -12.78 -19.78 -14.94
C ASN A 104 -11.85 -20.24 -13.82
N PHE A 105 -11.46 -21.51 -13.81
CA PHE A 105 -10.70 -22.15 -12.76
C PHE A 105 -9.32 -22.59 -13.24
N HIS A 106 -8.28 -22.15 -12.54
CA HIS A 106 -6.90 -22.53 -12.81
C HIS A 106 -6.32 -23.15 -11.54
N ALA A 107 -6.11 -24.47 -11.59
CA ALA A 107 -5.63 -25.24 -10.44
C ALA A 107 -4.28 -24.72 -9.94
N GLY A 108 -4.12 -24.67 -8.63
CA GLY A 108 -2.84 -24.45 -7.99
C GLY A 108 -1.94 -25.68 -8.17
N PHE A 109 -0.63 -25.49 -7.92
CA PHE A 109 0.34 -26.58 -7.93
C PHE A 109 1.41 -26.39 -6.87
N TYR A 110 2.10 -27.46 -6.54
CA TYR A 110 3.35 -27.46 -5.81
C TYR A 110 4.34 -28.36 -6.55
N ASP A 111 5.48 -27.81 -6.91
CA ASP A 111 6.58 -28.56 -7.55
C ASP A 111 7.63 -28.88 -6.49
N HIS A 112 7.77 -30.15 -6.15
CA HIS A 112 8.71 -30.65 -5.16
C HIS A 112 10.19 -30.43 -5.56
N ARG A 113 10.51 -30.39 -6.84
CA ARG A 113 11.90 -30.22 -7.34
C ARG A 113 12.34 -28.77 -7.21
N THR A 114 11.54 -27.84 -7.71
CA THR A 114 11.88 -26.40 -7.73
C THR A 114 11.43 -25.67 -6.48
N LYS A 115 10.69 -26.32 -5.57
CA LYS A 115 10.03 -25.70 -4.40
C LYS A 115 9.09 -24.55 -4.77
N LYS A 116 8.69 -24.43 -6.03
CA LYS A 116 7.72 -23.45 -6.49
C LYS A 116 6.31 -23.93 -6.21
N SER A 117 5.48 -23.02 -5.75
CA SER A 117 4.07 -23.28 -5.50
C SER A 117 3.18 -22.13 -5.99
N ARG A 118 1.97 -22.47 -6.33
CA ARG A 118 0.94 -21.49 -6.72
C ARG A 118 -0.42 -21.93 -6.18
N LEU A 119 -1.10 -21.02 -5.54
CA LEU A 119 -2.49 -21.24 -5.14
C LEU A 119 -3.41 -21.32 -6.37
N THR A 120 -4.56 -21.96 -6.24
CA THR A 120 -5.61 -21.91 -7.25
C THR A 120 -6.00 -20.48 -7.57
N ARG A 121 -6.24 -20.21 -8.84
CA ARG A 121 -6.69 -18.92 -9.38
C ARG A 121 -8.07 -19.08 -9.98
N ILE A 122 -8.97 -18.17 -9.66
CA ILE A 122 -10.30 -18.11 -10.24
C ILE A 122 -10.57 -16.71 -10.76
N LYS A 123 -11.42 -16.63 -11.76
CA LYS A 123 -11.85 -15.38 -12.39
C LYS A 123 -13.30 -15.53 -12.84
N SER A 124 -14.06 -14.45 -12.83
CA SER A 124 -15.43 -14.43 -13.36
C SER A 124 -15.46 -14.87 -14.82
N SER A 125 -16.39 -15.76 -15.16
CA SER A 125 -16.68 -16.10 -16.55
C SER A 125 -17.47 -14.97 -17.22
N LYS A 126 -17.59 -15.03 -18.56
CA LYS A 126 -18.42 -14.07 -19.29
C LYS A 126 -19.88 -14.09 -18.80
N MET A 127 -20.41 -15.25 -18.45
CA MET A 127 -21.77 -15.42 -17.92
C MET A 127 -21.95 -14.66 -16.59
N LEU A 128 -21.00 -14.75 -15.68
CA LEU A 128 -21.05 -14.02 -14.40
C LEU A 128 -20.83 -12.51 -14.61
N ILE A 129 -19.94 -12.11 -15.53
CA ILE A 129 -19.72 -10.71 -15.89
C ILE A 129 -21.00 -10.07 -16.43
N ASN A 130 -21.72 -10.74 -17.30
CA ASN A 130 -23.00 -10.23 -17.81
C ASN A 130 -24.04 -9.98 -16.69
N GLN A 131 -23.98 -10.73 -15.58
CA GLN A 131 -24.79 -10.43 -14.40
C GLN A 131 -24.26 -9.20 -13.66
N PHE A 132 -22.94 -9.07 -13.52
CA PHE A 132 -22.31 -7.89 -12.89
C PHE A 132 -22.62 -6.59 -13.63
N GLU A 133 -22.71 -6.62 -14.96
CA GLU A 133 -23.05 -5.46 -15.80
C GLU A 133 -24.49 -4.96 -15.58
N LYS A 134 -25.40 -5.83 -15.16
CA LYS A 134 -26.78 -5.44 -14.82
C LYS A 134 -26.87 -4.76 -13.44
N ILE A 135 -25.90 -4.98 -12.59
CA ILE A 135 -25.86 -4.40 -11.24
C ILE A 135 -25.49 -2.93 -11.37
N LYS A 136 -26.32 -2.01 -10.80
CA LYS A 136 -25.94 -0.61 -10.67
C LYS A 136 -24.65 -0.53 -9.87
N LEU A 137 -23.63 0.17 -10.41
CA LEU A 137 -22.35 0.38 -9.75
C LEU A 137 -22.58 0.81 -8.30
N PRO A 138 -22.10 0.05 -7.31
CA PRO A 138 -22.26 0.44 -5.92
C PRO A 138 -21.55 1.77 -5.72
N SER A 139 -22.18 2.71 -5.04
CA SER A 139 -21.42 3.84 -4.52
C SER A 139 -20.34 3.29 -3.58
N THR A 140 -19.22 3.99 -3.49
CA THR A 140 -18.13 3.61 -2.56
C THR A 140 -18.61 3.45 -1.12
N GLN A 141 -19.75 4.08 -0.78
CA GLN A 141 -20.42 3.97 0.51
C GLN A 141 -20.96 2.55 0.80
N ASN A 142 -21.30 1.77 -0.23
CA ASN A 142 -21.82 0.41 -0.09
C ASN A 142 -20.72 -0.65 0.00
N ILE A 143 -19.45 -0.25 -0.21
CA ILE A 143 -18.28 -1.15 -0.22
C ILE A 143 -17.63 -1.22 1.16
N ASN A 144 -18.36 -1.01 2.22
CA ASN A 144 -17.82 -0.95 3.57
C ASN A 144 -17.42 -2.34 4.09
N HIS A 145 -16.31 -2.36 4.83
CA HIS A 145 -15.90 -3.53 5.60
C HIS A 145 -16.63 -3.52 6.93
N ARG A 146 -17.31 -4.61 7.26
CA ARG A 146 -17.86 -4.82 8.59
C ARG A 146 -16.73 -5.25 9.52
N LYS A 147 -16.34 -4.40 10.46
CA LYS A 147 -15.31 -4.70 11.48
C LYS A 147 -13.96 -5.15 10.89
N LYS A 148 -13.43 -4.42 9.90
CA LYS A 148 -12.11 -4.74 9.33
C LYS A 148 -11.01 -4.50 10.35
N GLU A 149 -10.13 -5.50 10.50
CA GLU A 149 -8.92 -5.35 11.30
C GLU A 149 -7.84 -4.64 10.47
N TYR A 150 -7.53 -3.41 10.84
CA TYR A 150 -6.50 -2.60 10.18
C TYR A 150 -5.13 -2.70 10.87
N LEU A 151 -5.09 -3.22 12.10
CA LEU A 151 -3.86 -3.50 12.83
C LEU A 151 -3.40 -4.93 12.52
N LEU A 152 -2.28 -5.05 11.81
CA LEU A 152 -1.74 -6.31 11.34
C LEU A 152 -0.46 -6.63 12.12
N LEU A 153 -0.55 -7.59 13.04
CA LEU A 153 0.60 -8.06 13.79
C LEU A 153 1.17 -9.34 13.16
N TYR A 154 2.49 -9.38 13.05
CA TYR A 154 3.22 -10.48 12.45
C TYR A 154 4.17 -11.11 13.46
N ASN A 155 4.34 -12.42 13.37
CA ASN A 155 5.39 -13.15 14.07
C ASN A 155 6.16 -13.99 13.03
N LYS A 156 7.47 -13.73 12.89
CA LYS A 156 8.32 -14.37 11.86
C LYS A 156 7.73 -14.30 10.46
N GLY A 157 7.20 -13.13 10.11
CA GLY A 157 6.58 -12.86 8.82
C GLY A 157 5.19 -13.49 8.59
N LYS A 158 4.59 -14.13 9.61
CA LYS A 158 3.23 -14.67 9.55
C LYS A 158 2.27 -13.83 10.37
N LEU A 159 1.12 -13.54 9.79
CA LEU A 159 0.03 -12.86 10.50
C LEU A 159 -0.42 -13.68 11.71
N CYS A 160 -0.50 -13.05 12.88
CA CYS A 160 -0.80 -13.74 14.14
C CYS A 160 -1.96 -13.09 14.89
N GLU A 161 -2.64 -13.91 15.69
CA GLU A 161 -3.63 -13.45 16.66
C GLU A 161 -2.92 -12.73 17.82
N TYR A 162 -3.62 -11.78 18.43
CA TYR A 162 -3.12 -11.05 19.60
C TYR A 162 -4.26 -10.71 20.54
N LYS A 163 -3.92 -10.46 21.80
CA LYS A 163 -4.88 -9.96 22.80
C LYS A 163 -5.01 -8.44 22.66
N ASP A 164 -6.21 -7.93 22.83
CA ASP A 164 -6.45 -6.50 22.83
C ASP A 164 -5.84 -5.86 24.09
N SER A 165 -5.14 -4.76 23.90
CA SER A 165 -4.62 -3.87 24.93
C SER A 165 -5.18 -2.46 24.67
N TYR A 166 -4.94 -1.54 25.61
CA TYR A 166 -5.28 -0.13 25.43
C TYR A 166 -4.69 0.42 24.13
N ASP A 167 -3.39 0.22 23.91
CA ASP A 167 -2.69 0.69 22.70
C ASP A 167 -3.29 0.12 21.42
N THR A 168 -3.65 -1.19 21.39
CA THR A 168 -4.25 -1.80 20.19
C THR A 168 -5.62 -1.22 19.89
N GLN A 169 -6.39 -0.89 20.91
CA GLN A 169 -7.71 -0.28 20.77
C GLN A 169 -7.59 1.15 20.27
N GLU A 170 -6.69 1.95 20.83
CA GLU A 170 -6.44 3.33 20.40
C GLU A 170 -6.01 3.38 18.93
N ILE A 171 -5.02 2.57 18.56
CA ILE A 171 -4.53 2.48 17.16
C ILE A 171 -5.67 2.06 16.22
N ARG A 172 -6.50 1.12 16.63
CA ARG A 172 -7.63 0.65 15.81
C ARG A 172 -8.65 1.75 15.58
N VAL A 173 -9.01 2.51 16.62
CA VAL A 173 -9.95 3.64 16.51
C VAL A 173 -9.42 4.70 15.53
N ILE A 174 -8.14 5.05 15.64
CA ILE A 174 -7.49 5.99 14.72
C ILE A 174 -7.54 5.47 13.29
N LEU A 175 -7.18 4.21 13.07
CA LEU A 175 -7.19 3.58 11.73
C LEU A 175 -8.61 3.47 11.15
N GLU A 176 -9.61 3.11 11.95
CA GLU A 176 -11.00 3.00 11.51
C GLU A 176 -11.55 4.36 11.06
N ASN A 177 -11.35 5.40 11.87
CA ASN A 177 -11.80 6.74 11.55
C ASN A 177 -11.11 7.30 10.31
N TYR A 178 -9.80 7.06 10.19
CA TYR A 178 -9.05 7.47 9.01
C TYR A 178 -9.48 6.71 7.75
N ASN A 179 -9.68 5.41 7.84
CA ASN A 179 -10.14 4.61 6.71
C ASN A 179 -11.56 4.97 6.23
N LYS A 180 -12.42 5.55 7.08
CA LYS A 180 -13.69 6.14 6.65
C LYS A 180 -13.49 7.30 5.66
N ILE A 181 -12.41 8.08 5.81
CA ILE A 181 -12.05 9.15 4.88
C ILE A 181 -11.45 8.56 3.62
N VAL A 182 -10.44 7.69 3.77
CA VAL A 182 -9.70 7.07 2.66
C VAL A 182 -10.62 6.26 1.74
N SER A 183 -11.63 5.56 2.28
CA SER A 183 -12.57 4.77 1.48
C SER A 183 -13.48 5.61 0.56
N LYS A 184 -13.63 6.89 0.87
CA LYS A 184 -14.40 7.86 0.07
C LYS A 184 -13.52 8.72 -0.83
N THR A 185 -12.21 8.45 -0.87
CA THR A 185 -11.23 9.25 -1.57
C THR A 185 -10.73 8.52 -2.81
N LEU A 186 -10.89 9.13 -3.96
CA LEU A 186 -10.28 8.67 -5.20
C LEU A 186 -8.81 9.08 -5.23
N PHE A 187 -7.91 8.11 -5.18
CA PHE A 187 -6.48 8.30 -5.34
C PHE A 187 -6.03 7.62 -6.62
N ASP A 188 -5.77 8.37 -7.69
CA ASP A 188 -5.60 7.82 -9.01
C ASP A 188 -4.68 8.65 -9.92
N VAL A 189 -4.39 8.13 -11.11
CA VAL A 189 -3.60 8.74 -12.16
C VAL A 189 -4.47 8.93 -13.40
N PRO A 190 -4.84 10.16 -13.77
CA PRO A 190 -5.87 10.45 -14.77
C PRO A 190 -5.65 9.84 -16.16
N ASN A 191 -4.42 9.87 -16.65
CA ASN A 191 -4.10 9.42 -18.01
C ASN A 191 -3.77 7.92 -18.13
N LEU A 192 -3.91 7.16 -17.05
CA LEU A 192 -3.65 5.74 -17.05
C LEU A 192 -4.82 4.97 -17.72
N LYS A 193 -4.61 4.44 -18.91
CA LYS A 193 -5.65 3.72 -19.67
C LYS A 193 -6.11 2.41 -19.01
N ARG A 194 -5.24 1.76 -18.24
CA ARG A 194 -5.53 0.51 -17.50
C ARG A 194 -5.03 0.64 -16.08
N ASN A 195 -5.68 -0.03 -15.14
CA ASN A 195 -5.23 -0.09 -13.75
C ASN A 195 -3.90 -0.86 -13.55
N ILE A 196 -3.03 -0.85 -14.53
CA ILE A 196 -1.81 -1.65 -14.53
C ILE A 196 -0.61 -0.74 -14.70
N LEU A 197 0.29 -0.81 -13.75
CA LEU A 197 1.62 -0.22 -13.85
C LEU A 197 2.65 -1.30 -14.12
N VAL A 198 3.57 -1.02 -15.04
CA VAL A 198 4.71 -1.88 -15.35
C VAL A 198 5.96 -1.25 -14.76
N ARG A 199 6.67 -1.99 -13.93
CA ARG A 199 7.96 -1.62 -13.39
C ARG A 199 9.09 -2.00 -14.35
N GLY A 200 10.25 -1.34 -14.25
CA GLY A 200 11.40 -1.61 -15.11
C GLY A 200 11.96 -3.05 -15.05
N ASP A 201 11.57 -3.85 -14.04
CA ASP A 201 11.85 -5.28 -13.91
C ASP A 201 10.71 -6.17 -14.47
N ASN A 202 9.85 -5.60 -15.32
CA ASN A 202 8.64 -6.21 -15.89
C ASN A 202 7.59 -6.65 -14.84
N LYS A 203 7.74 -6.28 -13.58
CA LYS A 203 6.69 -6.46 -12.59
C LYS A 203 5.52 -5.55 -12.89
N LYS A 204 4.36 -6.14 -12.97
CA LYS A 204 3.09 -5.46 -13.20
C LYS A 204 2.32 -5.36 -11.88
N ILE A 205 1.69 -4.21 -11.64
CA ILE A 205 0.91 -3.94 -10.44
C ILE A 205 -0.42 -3.36 -10.84
N ILE A 206 -1.47 -3.78 -10.12
CA ILE A 206 -2.81 -3.20 -10.26
C ILE A 206 -2.96 -2.06 -9.26
N ILE A 207 -3.39 -0.90 -9.77
CA ILE A 207 -3.84 0.21 -8.94
C ILE A 207 -5.32 0.02 -8.71
N SER A 208 -5.69 -0.28 -7.47
CA SER A 208 -7.10 -0.28 -7.07
C SER A 208 -7.55 1.15 -6.78
N PRO A 209 -8.71 1.59 -7.29
CA PRO A 209 -9.31 2.85 -6.86
C PRO A 209 -9.76 2.80 -5.39
N PHE A 210 -9.88 1.59 -4.83
CA PHE A 210 -10.29 1.37 -3.44
C PHE A 210 -9.09 1.26 -2.52
N SER A 211 -8.84 2.29 -1.75
CA SER A 211 -7.71 2.36 -0.83
C SER A 211 -8.10 1.96 0.60
N SER A 212 -7.17 1.33 1.30
CA SER A 212 -7.24 1.12 2.74
C SER A 212 -5.85 1.23 3.32
N VAL A 213 -5.73 1.84 4.48
CA VAL A 213 -4.47 1.99 5.20
C VAL A 213 -4.43 1.02 6.36
N PHE A 214 -3.33 0.31 6.49
CA PHE A 214 -3.07 -0.66 7.54
C PHE A 214 -1.84 -0.25 8.32
N TYR A 215 -1.80 -0.64 9.57
CA TYR A 215 -0.60 -0.57 10.39
C TYR A 215 -0.05 -1.97 10.62
N LYS A 216 1.20 -2.19 10.21
CA LYS A 216 1.89 -3.48 10.32
C LYS A 216 3.01 -3.41 11.32
N LYS A 217 3.08 -4.39 12.22
CA LYS A 217 4.20 -4.54 13.14
C LYS A 217 4.61 -6.00 13.31
N GLU A 218 5.91 -6.24 13.45
CA GLU A 218 6.48 -7.53 13.83
C GLU A 218 6.54 -7.64 15.36
N ILE A 219 5.97 -8.71 15.93
CA ILE A 219 5.83 -8.90 17.38
C ILE A 219 7.15 -9.08 18.08
N GLU A 220 8.14 -9.73 17.45
CA GLU A 220 9.47 -9.93 18.04
C GLU A 220 10.21 -8.62 18.38
N LYS A 221 9.67 -7.47 17.97
CA LYS A 221 10.19 -6.13 18.22
C LYS A 221 9.33 -5.31 19.18
N ILE A 222 8.48 -5.97 19.97
CA ILE A 222 7.50 -5.31 20.87
C ILE A 222 8.12 -4.67 22.11
N ASP A 223 9.40 -4.90 22.40
CA ASP A 223 10.09 -4.35 23.59
C ASP A 223 9.97 -2.82 23.76
N LYS A 224 9.43 -2.12 22.77
CA LYS A 224 9.20 -0.66 22.75
C LYS A 224 7.73 -0.28 22.51
N GLY A 225 6.77 -1.11 22.92
CA GLY A 225 5.34 -0.87 22.66
C GLY A 225 4.94 -1.11 21.20
N LEU A 226 3.68 -0.79 20.85
CA LEU A 226 3.14 -1.02 19.50
C LEU A 226 3.60 0.02 18.47
N ILE A 227 4.06 1.18 18.89
CA ILE A 227 4.59 2.22 18.00
C ILE A 227 5.93 1.74 17.38
N GLY A 228 6.15 2.04 16.11
CA GLY A 228 7.37 1.64 15.37
C GLY A 228 7.15 0.57 14.29
N GLY A 229 5.91 0.27 13.97
CA GLY A 229 5.53 -0.47 12.79
C GLY A 229 5.58 0.40 11.53
N CYS A 230 5.06 -0.09 10.42
CA CYS A 230 4.96 0.67 9.20
C CYS A 230 3.50 0.83 8.75
N TRP A 231 3.18 2.02 8.31
CA TRP A 231 1.94 2.31 7.62
C TRP A 231 2.00 1.71 6.22
N TRP A 232 0.97 0.99 5.85
CA TRP A 232 0.89 0.29 4.59
C TRP A 232 -0.47 0.51 3.94
N ASN A 233 -0.47 0.89 2.69
CA ASN A 233 -1.64 0.85 1.84
C ASN A 233 -1.46 -0.24 0.76
N LYS A 234 -2.55 -0.66 0.14
CA LYS A 234 -2.49 -1.65 -0.94
C LYS A 234 -1.74 -1.14 -2.18
N ILE A 235 -1.56 0.15 -2.28
CA ILE A 235 -0.84 0.78 -3.38
C ILE A 235 0.65 0.66 -3.05
N ASP A 236 1.36 -0.25 -3.71
CA ASP A 236 2.82 -0.35 -3.59
C ASP A 236 3.48 0.77 -4.40
N LEU A 237 3.57 1.93 -3.77
CA LEU A 237 4.09 3.17 -4.38
C LEU A 237 5.58 3.15 -4.70
N HIS A 238 6.30 2.05 -4.43
CA HIS A 238 7.66 1.88 -4.97
C HIS A 238 7.72 1.99 -6.50
N LEU A 239 6.59 1.75 -7.15
CA LEU A 239 6.42 1.82 -8.59
C LEU A 239 6.01 3.21 -9.07
N PHE A 240 5.62 4.09 -8.14
CA PHE A 240 5.18 5.45 -8.46
C PHE A 240 6.32 6.43 -8.75
N LEU A 241 7.59 6.04 -8.67
CA LEU A 241 8.71 6.94 -8.99
C LEU A 241 8.55 7.61 -10.36
N ASN A 242 7.97 6.90 -11.33
CA ASN A 242 7.72 7.41 -12.68
C ASN A 242 6.34 8.10 -12.86
N ILE A 243 5.45 7.99 -11.88
CA ILE A 243 4.06 8.49 -12.00
C ILE A 243 3.77 9.62 -11.01
N LYS A 244 4.71 9.94 -10.12
CA LYS A 244 4.59 11.02 -9.10
C LYS A 244 3.98 12.31 -9.63
N LYS A 245 4.34 12.67 -10.86
CA LYS A 245 3.95 13.93 -11.50
C LYS A 245 2.53 13.96 -12.05
N LYS A 246 1.77 12.87 -11.93
CA LYS A 246 0.42 12.74 -12.51
C LYS A 246 -0.62 12.25 -11.51
N LEU A 247 -0.25 12.20 -10.24
CA LEU A 247 -1.12 11.71 -9.18
C LEU A 247 -2.20 12.74 -8.84
N THR A 248 -3.42 12.25 -8.58
CA THR A 248 -4.53 13.09 -8.12
C THR A 248 -5.19 12.49 -6.88
N ILE A 249 -5.71 13.36 -6.04
CA ILE A 249 -6.56 13.03 -4.91
C ILE A 249 -7.89 13.76 -5.11
N ASN A 250 -8.99 13.01 -5.25
CA ASN A 250 -10.32 13.55 -5.53
C ASN A 250 -10.35 14.53 -6.72
N ASN A 251 -9.68 14.16 -7.81
CA ASN A 251 -9.54 14.99 -9.00
C ASN A 251 -8.79 16.32 -8.79
N GLN A 252 -8.06 16.46 -7.67
CA GLN A 252 -7.24 17.64 -7.38
C GLN A 252 -5.76 17.34 -7.56
N LYS A 253 -4.96 18.37 -7.81
CA LYS A 253 -3.50 18.28 -7.81
C LYS A 253 -3.00 17.83 -6.45
N THR A 254 -1.90 17.11 -6.46
CA THR A 254 -1.32 16.52 -5.26
C THR A 254 0.06 17.11 -4.98
N SER A 255 0.30 17.47 -3.74
CA SER A 255 1.61 17.80 -3.19
C SER A 255 2.08 16.69 -2.26
N TYR A 256 3.36 16.61 -1.98
CA TYR A 256 3.89 15.66 -1.01
C TYR A 256 5.04 16.25 -0.18
N ILE A 257 5.23 15.68 1.00
CA ILE A 257 6.38 15.93 1.87
C ILE A 257 7.16 14.62 2.00
N ASP A 258 8.48 14.73 1.90
CA ASP A 258 9.41 13.61 2.09
C ASP A 258 10.10 13.76 3.44
N LEU A 259 9.74 12.90 4.40
CA LEU A 259 10.33 12.92 5.72
C LEU A 259 11.79 12.47 5.74
N THR A 260 12.28 11.79 4.69
CA THR A 260 13.70 11.41 4.61
C THR A 260 14.61 12.62 4.65
N LYS A 261 14.14 13.77 4.17
CA LYS A 261 14.89 15.05 4.22
C LYS A 261 15.23 15.51 5.65
N TYR A 262 14.49 15.03 6.64
CA TYR A 262 14.70 15.33 8.06
C TYR A 262 15.50 14.25 8.79
N PHE A 263 16.00 13.25 8.07
CA PHE A 263 16.80 12.17 8.64
C PHE A 263 18.12 12.69 9.23
N ALA A 264 18.77 13.67 8.60
CA ALA A 264 19.98 14.30 9.13
C ALA A 264 19.72 14.96 10.52
N SER A 265 18.59 15.66 10.64
CA SER A 265 18.18 16.27 11.92
C SER A 265 17.93 15.22 12.99
N TYR A 266 17.30 14.11 12.61
CA TYR A 266 17.15 12.97 13.51
C TYR A 266 18.50 12.38 13.96
N LEU A 267 19.44 12.22 13.03
CA LEU A 267 20.80 11.75 13.36
C LEU A 267 21.51 12.73 14.30
N SER A 268 21.34 14.04 14.08
CA SER A 268 21.89 15.08 14.97
C SER A 268 21.33 14.95 16.39
N MET A 269 20.03 14.71 16.51
CA MET A 269 19.36 14.53 17.80
C MET A 269 19.89 13.28 18.54
N ILE A 270 19.94 12.12 17.91
CA ILE A 270 20.37 10.88 18.58
C ILE A 270 21.87 10.83 18.89
N SER A 271 22.69 11.54 18.12
CA SER A 271 24.15 11.61 18.33
C SER A 271 24.57 12.79 19.22
N ASN A 272 23.61 13.65 19.58
CA ASN A 272 23.89 14.92 20.29
C ASN A 272 25.03 15.72 19.62
N SER A 273 24.96 15.85 18.28
CA SER A 273 25.95 16.55 17.46
C SER A 273 25.32 17.02 16.14
N ASN A 274 25.87 18.09 15.57
CA ASN A 274 25.44 18.54 14.26
C ASN A 274 25.87 17.53 13.20
N VAL A 275 24.93 16.81 12.64
CA VAL A 275 25.12 15.88 11.53
C VAL A 275 24.64 16.51 10.25
N SER A 276 25.56 16.67 9.30
CA SER A 276 25.25 17.15 7.96
C SER A 276 25.35 15.99 6.97
N ILE A 277 24.26 15.70 6.27
CA ILE A 277 24.28 14.81 5.11
C ILE A 277 24.54 15.68 3.90
N GLN A 278 25.83 15.93 3.61
CA GLN A 278 26.23 16.76 2.47
C GLN A 278 26.36 15.92 1.21
N GLN A 279 25.75 16.37 0.13
CA GLN A 279 25.90 15.78 -1.21
C GLN A 279 27.31 15.95 -1.81
N ARG A 280 28.17 16.79 -1.21
CA ARG A 280 29.42 17.27 -1.82
C ARG A 280 30.65 16.38 -1.67
N SER A 281 30.63 15.30 -0.94
CA SER A 281 31.88 14.60 -0.59
C SER A 281 32.27 13.43 -1.47
N PHE A 282 31.48 13.05 -2.46
CA PHE A 282 31.83 11.89 -3.30
C PHE A 282 31.51 12.15 -4.74
N SER A 283 32.52 12.15 -5.58
CA SER A 283 32.52 11.93 -7.05
C SER A 283 31.16 12.09 -7.80
N GLY A 284 30.29 12.97 -7.35
CA GLY A 284 29.06 13.42 -8.03
C GLY A 284 27.90 12.43 -8.11
N VAL A 285 27.83 11.38 -7.28
CA VAL A 285 27.17 10.16 -7.75
C VAL A 285 26.03 9.63 -6.86
N LEU A 286 26.09 9.73 -5.52
CA LEU A 286 24.97 9.30 -4.66
C LEU A 286 24.02 10.46 -4.37
N ASP A 287 22.73 10.27 -4.66
CA ASP A 287 21.72 11.22 -4.23
C ASP A 287 21.45 11.10 -2.71
N TYR A 288 20.75 12.10 -2.17
CA TYR A 288 20.45 12.17 -0.74
C TYR A 288 19.66 10.95 -0.24
N ASP A 289 18.69 10.49 -1.01
CA ASP A 289 17.85 9.34 -0.64
C ASP A 289 18.67 8.05 -0.62
N GLN A 290 19.60 7.90 -1.58
CA GLN A 290 20.53 6.77 -1.64
C GLN A 290 21.45 6.76 -0.42
N LEU A 291 22.01 7.91 -0.05
CA LEU A 291 22.91 8.03 1.11
C LEU A 291 22.16 7.75 2.42
N CYS A 292 20.98 8.32 2.62
CA CYS A 292 20.12 8.01 3.78
C CYS A 292 19.81 6.53 3.88
N TYR A 293 19.45 5.88 2.76
CA TYR A 293 19.23 4.44 2.72
C TYR A 293 20.46 3.65 3.14
N LEU A 294 21.63 4.00 2.60
CA LEU A 294 22.88 3.32 2.91
C LEU A 294 23.27 3.48 4.39
N ILE A 295 23.13 4.68 4.95
CA ILE A 295 23.38 4.95 6.39
C ILE A 295 22.48 4.08 7.27
N MET A 296 21.15 4.11 7.00
CA MET A 296 20.21 3.28 7.76
C MET A 296 20.53 1.78 7.65
N LYS A 297 20.94 1.34 6.47
CA LYS A 297 21.32 -0.06 6.22
C LYS A 297 22.60 -0.44 6.95
N GLY A 298 23.58 0.47 6.97
CA GLY A 298 24.84 0.31 7.71
C GLY A 298 24.61 0.13 9.21
N PHE A 299 23.74 0.92 9.80
CA PHE A 299 23.41 0.82 11.23
C PHE A 299 22.69 -0.49 11.59
N ARG A 300 21.79 -0.97 10.73
CA ARG A 300 21.07 -2.24 10.92
C ARG A 300 21.91 -3.48 10.67
N SER A 301 23.05 -3.34 10.03
CA SER A 301 23.95 -4.46 9.71
C SER A 301 24.87 -4.75 10.88
N GLN A 302 25.15 -6.03 11.16
CA GLN A 302 26.07 -6.44 12.22
C GLN A 302 27.54 -6.33 11.80
N THR A 303 27.81 -6.39 10.50
CA THR A 303 29.16 -6.32 9.93
C THR A 303 29.15 -5.62 8.61
N SER A 304 30.31 -5.08 8.17
CA SER A 304 30.48 -4.50 6.83
C SER A 304 30.15 -5.51 5.72
N LYS A 305 30.48 -6.79 5.91
CA LYS A 305 30.15 -7.87 4.95
C LYS A 305 28.63 -8.08 4.84
N SER A 306 27.91 -8.12 5.97
CA SER A 306 26.45 -8.28 5.97
C SER A 306 25.76 -7.05 5.34
N PHE A 307 26.30 -5.85 5.57
CA PHE A 307 25.85 -4.61 4.93
C PHE A 307 25.99 -4.71 3.40
N LEU A 308 27.19 -4.99 2.88
CA LEU A 308 27.43 -5.09 1.44
C LEU A 308 26.57 -6.14 0.75
N ASN A 309 26.42 -7.33 1.37
CA ASN A 309 25.55 -8.38 0.86
C ASN A 309 24.08 -7.96 0.78
N SER A 310 23.63 -7.21 1.77
CA SER A 310 22.26 -6.70 1.82
C SER A 310 22.03 -5.62 0.76
N VAL A 311 22.97 -4.69 0.59
CA VAL A 311 22.93 -3.66 -0.45
C VAL A 311 22.96 -4.30 -1.84
N TYR A 312 23.82 -5.28 -2.08
CA TYR A 312 23.89 -6.01 -3.35
C TYR A 312 22.55 -6.61 -3.78
N LYS A 313 21.84 -7.23 -2.83
CA LYS A 313 20.50 -7.81 -3.08
C LYS A 313 19.44 -6.75 -3.44
N GLU A 314 19.57 -5.56 -2.90
CA GLU A 314 18.58 -4.50 -3.04
C GLU A 314 19.00 -3.38 -4.00
N ARG A 315 20.21 -3.41 -4.59
CA ARG A 315 20.80 -2.32 -5.39
C ARG A 315 19.92 -1.86 -6.56
N LYS A 316 19.19 -2.79 -7.20
CA LYS A 316 18.22 -2.45 -8.26
C LYS A 316 17.08 -1.56 -7.78
N LYS A 317 16.63 -1.80 -6.55
CA LYS A 317 15.51 -1.10 -5.94
C LYS A 317 15.84 0.36 -5.62
N PHE A 318 17.11 0.65 -5.34
CA PHE A 318 17.60 1.96 -4.94
C PHE A 318 18.48 2.62 -6.00
N SER A 319 18.43 2.14 -7.24
CA SER A 319 19.21 2.67 -8.39
C SER A 319 20.71 2.73 -8.12
N LEU A 320 21.23 1.73 -7.40
CA LEU A 320 22.65 1.63 -7.03
C LEU A 320 23.44 0.69 -7.95
N GLN A 321 22.91 0.35 -9.15
CA GLN A 321 23.56 -0.61 -10.06
C GLN A 321 24.83 -0.07 -10.69
N SER A 322 24.94 1.23 -10.88
CA SER A 322 26.11 1.93 -11.44
C SER A 322 27.31 1.97 -10.50
N PHE A 323 27.10 1.63 -9.22
CA PHE A 323 28.15 1.69 -8.19
C PHE A 323 28.70 0.31 -7.89
N THR A 324 30.01 0.24 -7.74
CA THR A 324 30.68 -0.92 -7.19
C THR A 324 30.43 -1.02 -5.67
N LEU A 325 30.55 -2.22 -5.11
CA LEU A 325 30.43 -2.40 -3.65
C LEU A 325 31.54 -1.69 -2.87
N SER A 326 32.71 -1.50 -3.50
CA SER A 326 33.83 -0.73 -2.93
C SER A 326 33.47 0.74 -2.78
N GLU A 327 32.96 1.36 -3.84
CA GLU A 327 32.50 2.77 -3.81
C GLU A 327 31.41 3.00 -2.79
N ILE A 328 30.43 2.09 -2.70
CA ILE A 328 29.36 2.16 -1.69
C ILE A 328 29.94 2.08 -0.26
N ARG A 329 30.90 1.18 -0.03
CA ARG A 329 31.55 1.04 1.28
C ARG A 329 32.34 2.28 1.63
N GLU A 330 33.10 2.81 0.69
CA GLU A 330 33.90 4.03 0.87
C GLU A 330 33.00 5.23 1.17
N ALA A 331 31.92 5.41 0.41
CA ALA A 331 30.94 6.49 0.61
C ALA A 331 30.40 6.51 2.07
N ILE A 332 29.99 5.33 2.58
CA ILE A 332 29.50 5.22 3.96
C ILE A 332 30.60 5.49 4.97
N ASN A 333 31.77 4.90 4.81
CA ASN A 333 32.88 5.10 5.75
C ASN A 333 33.28 6.57 5.83
N ASN A 334 33.43 7.25 4.72
CA ASN A 334 33.82 8.65 4.67
C ASN A 334 32.73 9.55 5.30
N HIS A 335 31.44 9.27 5.04
CA HIS A 335 30.37 10.02 5.68
C HIS A 335 30.36 9.84 7.21
N ILE A 336 30.60 8.62 7.70
CA ILE A 336 30.67 8.31 9.12
C ILE A 336 31.95 8.88 9.75
N MET A 337 33.09 8.87 9.04
CA MET A 337 34.33 9.51 9.52
C MET A 337 34.17 11.03 9.68
N ALA A 338 33.45 11.65 8.76
CA ALA A 338 33.10 13.08 8.90
C ALA A 338 32.17 13.37 10.08
N ASN A 339 31.47 12.35 10.61
CA ASN A 339 30.52 12.46 11.70
C ASN A 339 30.85 11.41 12.78
N GLN A 340 31.99 11.57 13.47
CA GLN A 340 32.58 10.55 14.37
C GLN A 340 31.60 9.95 15.38
N LYS A 341 30.67 10.73 15.94
CA LYS A 341 29.68 10.22 16.89
C LYS A 341 28.74 9.18 16.30
N LEU A 342 28.58 9.15 14.96
CA LEU A 342 27.78 8.13 14.26
C LEU A 342 28.51 6.77 14.15
N GLN A 343 29.83 6.72 14.36
CA GLN A 343 30.59 5.46 14.32
C GLN A 343 30.07 4.45 15.33
N ASN A 344 29.59 4.93 16.47
CA ASN A 344 29.03 4.08 17.51
C ASN A 344 27.77 3.31 17.08
N PHE A 345 27.11 3.72 16.00
CA PHE A 345 25.93 3.08 15.45
C PHE A 345 26.23 2.17 14.26
N LEU A 346 27.36 2.40 13.56
CA LEU A 346 27.70 1.68 12.33
C LEU A 346 28.02 0.21 12.63
N TYR A 347 27.42 -0.70 11.88
CA TYR A 347 27.60 -2.15 11.95
C TYR A 347 27.33 -2.76 13.35
N LYS A 348 26.46 -2.16 14.13
CA LYS A 348 26.05 -2.67 15.44
C LYS A 348 24.78 -3.51 15.42
N GLY A 349 24.16 -3.66 14.24
CA GLY A 349 22.89 -4.41 14.10
C GLY A 349 21.72 -3.74 14.82
N LYS A 350 21.84 -2.47 15.16
CA LYS A 350 20.81 -1.72 15.92
C LYS A 350 19.93 -0.91 14.97
N ASP A 351 18.62 -1.05 15.12
CA ASP A 351 17.68 -0.10 14.53
C ASP A 351 17.76 1.20 15.34
N ILE A 352 18.13 2.29 14.67
CA ILE A 352 18.23 3.62 15.30
C ILE A 352 16.87 4.24 15.64
N GLY A 353 15.78 3.55 15.31
CA GLY A 353 14.43 4.01 15.66
C GLY A 353 13.80 5.02 14.68
N TRP A 354 14.42 5.28 13.52
CA TRP A 354 13.83 6.20 12.51
C TRP A 354 12.39 5.82 12.14
N ASN A 355 12.15 4.53 11.86
CA ASN A 355 10.79 4.06 11.56
C ASN A 355 9.81 4.29 12.73
N PHE A 356 10.31 4.27 13.96
CA PHE A 356 9.50 4.56 15.14
C PHE A 356 9.10 6.02 15.18
N VAL A 357 10.03 6.94 14.89
CA VAL A 357 9.75 8.38 14.85
C VAL A 357 8.79 8.72 13.70
N VAL A 358 9.06 8.22 12.50
CA VAL A 358 8.15 8.40 11.35
C VAL A 358 6.76 7.86 11.67
N SER A 359 6.68 6.71 12.32
CA SER A 359 5.40 6.12 12.73
C SER A 359 4.66 7.00 13.74
N LYS A 360 5.34 7.60 14.70
CA LYS A 360 4.74 8.57 15.64
C LYS A 360 4.23 9.82 14.94
N ILE A 361 5.04 10.38 14.04
CA ILE A 361 4.64 11.53 13.23
C ILE A 361 3.36 11.20 12.47
N PHE A 362 3.29 10.03 11.84
CA PHE A 362 2.11 9.60 11.09
C PHE A 362 0.89 9.40 11.99
N PHE A 363 1.01 8.78 13.17
CA PHE A 363 -0.11 8.64 14.10
C PHE A 363 -0.67 9.99 14.52
N LYS A 364 0.19 10.92 14.92
CA LYS A 364 -0.23 12.27 15.31
C LYS A 364 -0.88 13.01 14.15
N LEU A 365 -0.26 12.95 12.96
CA LEU A 365 -0.82 13.57 11.76
C LEU A 365 -2.20 12.98 11.43
N VAL A 366 -2.33 11.65 11.36
CA VAL A 366 -3.60 10.99 11.03
C VAL A 366 -4.70 11.35 12.04
N SER A 367 -4.38 11.44 13.33
CA SER A 367 -5.32 11.88 14.35
C SER A 367 -5.82 13.31 14.08
N GLU A 368 -4.91 14.22 13.72
CA GLU A 368 -5.27 15.62 13.45
C GLU A 368 -6.06 15.80 12.15
N ILE A 369 -5.60 15.17 11.05
CA ILE A 369 -6.27 15.30 9.74
C ILE A 369 -7.65 14.63 9.71
N THR A 370 -7.85 13.59 10.54
CA THR A 370 -9.15 12.92 10.67
C THR A 370 -10.21 13.87 11.22
N LYS A 371 -9.85 14.75 12.16
CA LYS A 371 -10.75 15.76 12.74
C LYS A 371 -11.24 16.76 11.68
N ILE A 372 -10.38 17.12 10.72
CA ILE A 372 -10.68 18.07 9.64
C ILE A 372 -11.10 17.40 8.33
N LYS A 373 -11.21 16.06 8.33
CA LYS A 373 -11.63 15.23 7.18
C LYS A 373 -10.81 15.45 5.90
N VAL A 374 -9.52 15.76 6.01
CA VAL A 374 -8.63 15.92 4.87
C VAL A 374 -8.02 14.56 4.49
N PRO A 375 -8.16 14.11 3.23
CA PRO A 375 -7.55 12.87 2.79
C PRO A 375 -6.04 13.06 2.60
N VAL A 376 -5.26 12.17 3.20
CA VAL A 376 -3.80 12.13 3.10
C VAL A 376 -3.36 10.70 2.83
N PHE A 377 -2.38 10.48 1.97
CA PHE A 377 -1.83 9.15 1.71
C PHE A 377 -0.41 9.04 2.24
N LEU A 378 -0.21 8.09 3.15
CA LEU A 378 1.05 7.81 3.81
C LEU A 378 1.75 6.67 3.07
N VAL A 379 2.93 6.95 2.53
CA VAL A 379 3.67 5.99 1.74
C VAL A 379 5.11 5.97 2.18
N ARG A 380 5.49 5.00 2.99
CA ARG A 380 6.81 4.94 3.64
C ARG A 380 7.07 6.24 4.42
N ASP A 381 8.06 7.01 3.99
CA ASP A 381 8.47 8.26 4.61
C ASP A 381 7.87 9.49 3.89
N LYS A 382 6.86 9.28 3.03
CA LYS A 382 6.23 10.36 2.25
C LYS A 382 4.76 10.52 2.59
N ILE A 383 4.31 11.77 2.58
CA ILE A 383 2.95 12.19 2.89
C ILE A 383 2.39 12.90 1.66
N TYR A 384 1.39 12.32 1.00
CA TYR A 384 0.71 12.90 -0.16
C TYR A 384 -0.63 13.49 0.24
N PHE A 385 -0.96 14.69 -0.25
CA PHE A 385 -2.19 15.41 0.09
C PHE A 385 -2.63 16.33 -1.06
N PRO A 386 -3.92 16.75 -1.10
CA PRO A 386 -4.39 17.72 -2.08
C PRO A 386 -3.66 19.06 -1.93
N THR A 387 -3.23 19.65 -3.05
CA THR A 387 -2.44 20.89 -3.05
C THR A 387 -3.18 22.07 -2.44
N ASP A 388 -4.50 22.13 -2.54
CA ASP A 388 -5.35 23.18 -1.93
C ASP A 388 -5.40 23.11 -0.39
N ARG A 389 -4.93 21.99 0.20
CA ARG A 389 -4.83 21.76 1.64
C ARG A 389 -3.41 21.88 2.19
N GLU A 390 -2.46 22.31 1.34
CA GLU A 390 -1.05 22.37 1.67
C GLU A 390 -0.75 23.17 2.94
N SER A 391 -1.28 24.39 3.06
CA SER A 391 -1.01 25.26 4.22
C SER A 391 -1.44 24.62 5.55
N ILE A 392 -2.63 24.01 5.59
CA ILE A 392 -3.16 23.34 6.78
C ILE A 392 -2.33 22.12 7.16
N ILE A 393 -1.90 21.34 6.17
CA ILE A 393 -1.10 20.13 6.41
C ILE A 393 0.31 20.52 6.87
N LEU A 394 0.93 21.51 6.24
CA LEU A 394 2.25 22.00 6.64
C LEU A 394 2.24 22.51 8.08
N GLU A 395 1.28 23.37 8.46
CA GLU A 395 1.17 23.89 9.83
C GLU A 395 1.08 22.76 10.89
N LYS A 396 0.20 21.79 10.64
CA LYS A 396 0.05 20.66 11.57
C LYS A 396 1.31 19.80 11.64
N LEU A 397 1.91 19.52 10.51
CA LEU A 397 3.08 18.67 10.42
C LEU A 397 4.32 19.35 11.02
N GLU A 398 4.49 20.65 10.83
CA GLU A 398 5.57 21.42 11.47
C GLU A 398 5.51 21.32 12.99
N LYS A 399 4.32 21.51 13.58
CA LYS A 399 4.09 21.32 15.02
C LYS A 399 4.48 19.91 15.48
N ILE A 400 4.06 18.88 14.72
CA ILE A 400 4.33 17.48 15.08
C ILE A 400 5.83 17.18 14.98
N ILE A 401 6.50 17.59 13.91
CA ILE A 401 7.92 17.34 13.70
C ILE A 401 8.77 18.12 14.72
N PHE A 402 8.37 19.34 15.04
CA PHE A 402 9.00 20.12 16.10
C PHE A 402 9.08 19.32 17.41
N TYR A 403 7.97 18.75 17.85
CA TYR A 403 7.93 17.96 19.07
C TYR A 403 8.65 16.62 18.97
N GLU A 404 8.58 15.93 17.82
CA GLU A 404 9.16 14.59 17.69
C GLU A 404 10.66 14.60 17.40
N LEU A 405 11.17 15.65 16.75
CA LEU A 405 12.59 15.78 16.40
C LEU A 405 13.31 16.90 17.18
N ASN A 406 12.61 17.58 18.08
CA ASN A 406 13.15 18.71 18.84
C ASN A 406 13.85 19.76 17.94
N LEU A 407 13.20 20.12 16.83
CA LEU A 407 13.73 21.05 15.83
C LEU A 407 13.17 22.44 16.05
N ASN A 408 14.03 23.42 16.35
CA ASN A 408 13.68 24.83 16.42
C ASN A 408 13.86 25.49 15.05
N ASN A 409 12.94 26.39 14.68
CA ASN A 409 13.07 27.27 13.51
C ASN A 409 13.27 26.56 12.16
N PHE A 410 12.50 25.51 11.89
CA PHE A 410 12.48 24.89 10.57
C PHE A 410 11.16 25.18 9.84
N LYS A 411 11.22 25.20 8.51
CA LYS A 411 10.04 25.29 7.65
C LYS A 411 9.95 24.04 6.78
N LEU A 412 8.75 23.52 6.66
CA LEU A 412 8.46 22.46 5.72
C LEU A 412 8.21 23.02 4.32
N HIS A 413 8.70 22.31 3.33
CA HIS A 413 8.43 22.59 1.92
C HIS A 413 7.80 21.38 1.28
N ALA A 414 6.60 21.55 0.72
CA ALA A 414 5.95 20.53 -0.07
C ALA A 414 6.47 20.57 -1.51
N GLU A 415 6.64 19.38 -2.07
CA GLU A 415 6.92 19.20 -3.49
C GLU A 415 5.62 18.89 -4.25
N LYS A 416 5.52 19.34 -5.48
CA LYS A 416 4.37 19.05 -6.34
C LYS A 416 4.49 17.62 -6.87
N ALA A 417 3.47 16.83 -6.60
CA ALA A 417 3.31 15.48 -7.15
C ALA A 417 2.49 15.49 -8.45
N SER A 418 1.91 16.64 -8.82
CA SER A 418 1.18 16.85 -10.06
C SER A 418 1.73 18.08 -10.76
N ASP A 419 2.24 17.92 -11.98
CA ASP A 419 2.83 18.96 -12.80
C ASP A 419 1.97 19.35 -14.03
N PHE A 420 0.72 18.97 -14.04
CA PHE A 420 -0.24 19.26 -15.11
C PHE A 420 -1.30 20.27 -14.70
N ASN A 421 -1.93 20.92 -15.67
CA ASN A 421 -3.07 21.79 -15.46
C ASN A 421 -4.37 21.08 -15.85
N PHE A 422 -5.36 21.09 -14.96
CA PHE A 422 -6.71 20.62 -15.28
C PHE A 422 -7.43 21.59 -16.23
N GLU A 423 -7.11 22.87 -16.11
CA GLU A 423 -7.66 23.94 -16.94
C GLU A 423 -6.53 24.84 -17.41
N LYS A 424 -6.44 25.05 -18.71
CA LYS A 424 -5.55 26.06 -19.31
C LYS A 424 -6.38 27.32 -19.60
N LYS A 425 -6.01 28.44 -19.02
CA LYS A 425 -6.54 29.73 -19.47
C LYS A 425 -5.88 30.05 -20.81
N GLY A 426 -6.66 30.05 -21.88
CA GLY A 426 -6.20 30.56 -23.19
C GLY A 426 -5.91 32.04 -23.15
N PHE A 427 -5.19 32.53 -24.16
CA PHE A 427 -4.70 33.92 -24.27
C PHE A 427 -5.79 35.00 -24.13
N PHE A 428 -7.07 34.64 -24.32
CA PHE A 428 -8.22 35.52 -24.17
C PHE A 428 -9.16 35.15 -23.00
N GLY A 429 -8.64 34.46 -21.96
CA GLY A 429 -9.46 34.06 -20.81
C GLY A 429 -10.47 32.93 -21.09
N ARG A 430 -10.49 32.34 -22.28
CA ARG A 430 -11.31 31.17 -22.59
C ARG A 430 -10.70 29.92 -22.00
N LEU A 431 -11.52 29.09 -21.35
CA LEU A 431 -11.13 27.78 -20.88
C LEU A 431 -10.68 26.92 -22.06
N VAL A 432 -9.40 26.56 -22.09
CA VAL A 432 -8.82 25.65 -23.10
C VAL A 432 -8.71 24.25 -22.44
N LYS A 433 -8.83 23.21 -23.27
CA LYS A 433 -8.70 21.80 -22.86
C LYS A 433 -7.53 21.60 -21.90
N SER A 434 -7.74 20.74 -20.91
CA SER A 434 -6.71 20.30 -19.97
C SER A 434 -5.48 19.73 -20.69
N ASP A 435 -4.30 19.90 -20.11
CA ASP A 435 -3.05 19.29 -20.63
C ASP A 435 -3.05 17.75 -20.47
N ILE A 436 -4.14 17.16 -19.97
CA ILE A 436 -4.28 15.72 -19.74
C ILE A 436 -5.46 15.17 -20.50
N ASP A 437 -5.20 14.12 -21.27
CA ASP A 437 -6.24 13.23 -21.75
C ASP A 437 -6.66 12.32 -20.61
N PHE A 438 -7.84 12.57 -20.07
CA PHE A 438 -8.47 11.68 -19.10
C PHE A 438 -8.80 10.35 -19.75
N SER A 439 -8.31 9.25 -19.19
CA SER A 439 -8.70 7.92 -19.64
C SER A 439 -10.16 7.63 -19.27
N GLN A 440 -10.87 6.83 -20.10
CA GLN A 440 -12.24 6.41 -19.78
C GLN A 440 -12.31 5.75 -18.40
N ARG A 441 -11.34 4.91 -18.08
CA ARG A 441 -11.19 4.31 -16.74
C ARG A 441 -11.20 5.33 -15.60
N TYR A 442 -10.48 6.44 -15.77
CA TYR A 442 -10.45 7.49 -14.75
C TYR A 442 -11.79 8.20 -14.58
N LEU A 443 -12.47 8.43 -15.70
CA LEU A 443 -13.81 9.02 -15.70
C LEU A 443 -14.81 8.09 -15.01
N ASP A 444 -14.75 6.79 -15.28
CA ASP A 444 -15.59 5.78 -14.63
C ASP A 444 -15.31 5.72 -13.12
N ASN A 445 -14.03 5.80 -12.71
CA ASN A 445 -13.66 5.89 -11.30
C ASN A 445 -14.18 7.18 -10.65
N LYS A 446 -14.13 8.33 -11.34
CA LYS A 446 -14.72 9.59 -10.83
C LYS A 446 -16.21 9.43 -10.54
N LYS A 447 -16.98 8.87 -11.46
CA LYS A 447 -18.42 8.57 -11.27
C LYS A 447 -18.64 7.67 -10.06
N LEU A 448 -17.84 6.61 -9.95
CA LEU A 448 -17.91 5.67 -8.83
C LEU A 448 -17.71 6.35 -7.47
N PHE A 449 -16.92 7.42 -7.42
CA PHE A 449 -16.64 8.20 -6.20
C PHE A 449 -17.53 9.44 -6.06
N GLY A 450 -18.47 9.69 -6.98
CA GLY A 450 -19.35 10.85 -6.96
C GLY A 450 -18.61 12.18 -7.15
N LEU A 451 -17.59 12.20 -8.00
CA LEU A 451 -16.72 13.35 -8.28
C LEU A 451 -17.01 13.94 -9.68
N GLU A 452 -18.24 13.88 -10.16
CA GLU A 452 -18.64 14.44 -11.46
C GLU A 452 -18.58 15.96 -11.49
#